data_cf94580963ad41f5581cf3f53fee8f62
#
_entry.id   cf94580963ad41f5581cf3f53fee8f62
#
_cell.length_a   1.000
_cell.length_b   1.000
_cell.length_c   1.000
_cell.angle_alpha   90.00
_cell.angle_beta   90.00
_cell.angle_gamma   90.00
#
_symmetry.space_group_name_H-M   'P 1'
#
loop_
_entity.id
_entity.type
_entity.pdbx_description
1 polymer ?
#
loop_
_entity_poly.entity_id
_entity_poly.type
_entity_poly.pdbx_seq_one_letter_code
_entity_poly.pdbx_strand_id
1 'polypeptide(L)'
;MSNPLVYCLPDGYTMRPRDFAADPWQYQLVIHRGFDNDGTPEKWDDELLKRIPHANDALKTFAIANREYCAHCGLWYTTGDTAYVEPVATVPEHRKRGLAKAVVYEACSRAHALGAKRAIVLSDQAFYSRIGFTLSSEVYDWEHANSD
;
A
#
# COMPACT_ATOMS: atom_id res chain seq x y z
N MET A 1 11.95 2.48 -13.01
CA MET A 1 11.25 3.76 -12.74
C MET A 1 12.02 4.90 -13.42
N SER A 2 11.87 5.04 -14.72
CA SER A 2 12.67 5.98 -15.53
C SER A 2 12.04 7.37 -15.69
N ASN A 3 10.79 7.56 -15.31
CA ASN A 3 10.09 8.85 -15.32
C ASN A 3 9.62 9.22 -13.91
N PRO A 4 9.59 10.51 -13.55
CA PRO A 4 9.05 10.92 -12.26
C PRO A 4 7.59 10.46 -12.14
N LEU A 5 7.28 9.79 -11.02
CA LEU A 5 5.93 9.36 -10.70
C LEU A 5 5.14 10.56 -10.21
N VAL A 6 4.41 11.20 -11.12
CA VAL A 6 3.65 12.42 -10.83
C VAL A 6 2.21 12.06 -10.46
N TYR A 7 1.75 12.59 -9.33
CA TYR A 7 0.36 12.50 -8.90
C TYR A 7 -0.13 13.83 -8.35
N CYS A 8 -1.45 14.00 -8.32
CA CYS A 8 -2.11 15.09 -7.64
C CYS A 8 -3.07 14.52 -6.61
N LEU A 9 -3.12 15.14 -5.44
CA LEU A 9 -4.18 14.88 -4.46
C LEU A 9 -5.33 15.84 -4.69
N PRO A 10 -6.58 15.41 -4.58
CA PRO A 10 -7.72 16.31 -4.55
C PRO A 10 -7.64 17.27 -3.34
N ASP A 11 -8.35 18.38 -3.41
CA ASP A 11 -8.43 19.33 -2.31
C ASP A 11 -8.93 18.65 -1.02
N GLY A 12 -8.34 19.02 0.09
CA GLY A 12 -8.66 18.47 1.41
C GLY A 12 -7.92 17.18 1.78
N TYR A 13 -7.13 16.62 0.87
CA TYR A 13 -6.28 15.46 1.18
C TYR A 13 -4.83 15.85 1.38
N THR A 14 -4.18 15.14 2.30
CA THR A 14 -2.72 15.23 2.53
C THR A 14 -2.09 13.85 2.41
N MET A 15 -0.81 13.81 2.04
CA MET A 15 -0.01 12.59 1.96
C MET A 15 1.01 12.55 3.08
N ARG A 16 1.14 11.42 3.75
CA ARG A 16 2.22 11.23 4.74
C ARG A 16 2.63 9.75 4.85
N PRO A 17 3.85 9.48 5.31
CA PRO A 17 4.26 8.15 5.70
C PRO A 17 3.56 7.73 7.01
N ARG A 18 3.66 6.45 7.33
CA ARG A 18 3.19 5.90 8.61
C ARG A 18 3.97 6.49 9.77
N ASP A 19 3.23 6.82 10.81
CA ASP A 19 3.76 7.14 12.13
C ASP A 19 3.05 6.23 13.15
N PHE A 20 3.76 5.25 13.68
CA PHE A 20 3.22 4.32 14.66
C PHE A 20 2.79 4.99 15.97
N ALA A 21 3.45 6.07 16.34
CA ALA A 21 3.12 6.77 17.58
C ALA A 21 1.83 7.58 17.44
N ALA A 22 1.48 8.01 16.23
CA ALA A 22 0.37 8.91 16.01
C ALA A 22 -0.99 8.20 15.94
N ASP A 23 -1.09 7.06 15.21
CA ASP A 23 -2.41 6.46 14.99
C ASP A 23 -2.38 5.01 14.45
N PRO A 24 -1.98 4.02 15.26
CA PRO A 24 -1.92 2.62 14.81
C PRO A 24 -3.31 2.06 14.45
N TRP A 25 -4.37 2.54 15.10
CA TRP A 25 -5.72 2.07 14.84
C TRP A 25 -6.25 2.51 13.48
N GLN A 26 -5.99 3.74 13.05
CA GLN A 26 -6.39 4.23 11.73
C GLN A 26 -5.71 3.45 10.59
N TYR A 27 -4.47 3.03 10.80
CA TYR A 27 -3.77 2.14 9.87
C TYR A 27 -4.52 0.83 9.65
N GLN A 28 -4.94 0.20 10.73
CA GLN A 28 -5.70 -1.05 10.68
C GLN A 28 -7.07 -0.86 10.03
N LEU A 29 -7.77 0.23 10.38
CA LEU A 29 -9.09 0.55 9.84
C LEU A 29 -9.07 0.78 8.32
N VAL A 30 -8.09 1.51 7.79
CA VAL A 30 -8.03 1.77 6.34
C VAL A 30 -7.84 0.49 5.55
N ILE A 31 -7.06 -0.46 6.05
CA ILE A 31 -6.88 -1.76 5.42
C ILE A 31 -8.18 -2.56 5.50
N HIS A 32 -8.75 -2.71 6.68
CA HIS A 32 -9.97 -3.47 6.90
C HIS A 32 -11.12 -2.96 6.01
N ARG A 33 -11.41 -1.67 6.04
CA ARG A 33 -12.47 -1.05 5.24
C ARG A 33 -12.15 -1.02 3.74
N GLY A 34 -10.89 -0.83 3.40
CA GLY A 34 -10.44 -0.77 2.01
C GLY A 34 -10.52 -2.11 1.27
N PHE A 35 -10.54 -3.22 2.01
CA PHE A 35 -10.79 -4.57 1.49
C PHE A 35 -12.26 -5.01 1.65
N ASP A 36 -13.16 -4.08 1.93
CA ASP A 36 -14.60 -4.32 2.05
C ASP A 36 -14.96 -5.36 3.13
N ASN A 37 -14.16 -5.48 4.18
CA ASN A 37 -14.45 -6.34 5.32
C ASN A 37 -15.53 -5.73 6.21
N ASP A 38 -16.46 -6.56 6.66
CA ASP A 38 -17.55 -6.16 7.53
C ASP A 38 -17.09 -5.98 8.99
N GLY A 39 -17.85 -5.15 9.73
CA GLY A 39 -17.69 -4.97 11.17
C GLY A 39 -16.45 -4.19 11.56
N THR A 40 -15.97 -4.47 12.77
CA THR A 40 -14.78 -3.84 13.36
C THR A 40 -13.66 -4.87 13.43
N PRO A 41 -12.46 -4.56 12.95
CA PRO A 41 -11.34 -5.50 13.02
C PRO A 41 -10.91 -5.74 14.47
N GLU A 42 -10.38 -6.93 14.73
CA GLU A 42 -9.63 -7.18 15.97
C GLU A 42 -8.37 -6.31 15.97
N LYS A 43 -8.02 -5.78 17.15
CA LYS A 43 -6.78 -5.00 17.28
C LYS A 43 -5.57 -5.89 17.04
N TRP A 44 -4.72 -5.46 16.13
CA TRP A 44 -3.42 -6.09 15.94
C TRP A 44 -2.50 -5.79 17.13
N ASP A 45 -1.59 -6.71 17.37
CA ASP A 45 -0.51 -6.48 18.33
C ASP A 45 0.51 -5.51 17.71
N ASP A 46 0.44 -4.25 18.13
CA ASP A 46 1.33 -3.20 17.63
C ASP A 46 2.81 -3.49 17.94
N GLU A 47 3.10 -4.16 19.05
CA GLU A 47 4.48 -4.55 19.40
C GLU A 47 5.00 -5.65 18.45
N LEU A 48 4.12 -6.56 18.02
CA LEU A 48 4.46 -7.56 17.02
C LEU A 48 4.72 -6.89 15.67
N LEU A 49 3.90 -5.93 15.25
CA LEU A 49 4.07 -5.21 14.00
C LEU A 49 5.39 -4.42 13.94
N LYS A 50 5.83 -3.85 15.05
CA LYS A 50 7.13 -3.15 15.15
C LYS A 50 8.32 -4.11 14.99
N ARG A 51 8.13 -5.38 15.28
CA ARG A 51 9.17 -6.44 15.25
C ARG A 51 9.25 -7.15 13.91
N ILE A 52 8.35 -6.88 12.96
CA ILE A 52 8.40 -7.50 11.64
C ILE A 52 9.71 -7.08 10.95
N PRO A 53 10.56 -8.04 10.55
CA PRO A 53 11.79 -7.74 9.84
C PRO A 53 11.51 -6.92 8.57
N HIS A 54 12.37 -5.95 8.32
CA HIS A 54 12.28 -5.10 7.13
C HIS A 54 11.04 -4.20 7.03
N ALA A 55 10.26 -4.06 8.10
CA ALA A 55 9.22 -3.05 8.18
C ALA A 55 9.86 -1.65 8.11
N ASN A 56 9.48 -0.87 7.11
CA ASN A 56 9.94 0.52 6.98
C ASN A 56 8.72 1.43 6.88
N ASP A 57 8.49 2.21 7.93
CA ASP A 57 7.34 3.11 8.01
C ASP A 57 7.35 4.21 6.96
N ALA A 58 8.54 4.62 6.51
CA ALA A 58 8.67 5.60 5.43
C ALA A 58 8.08 5.10 4.09
N LEU A 59 7.98 3.79 3.91
CA LEU A 59 7.43 3.14 2.71
C LEU A 59 5.95 2.75 2.84
N LYS A 60 5.31 3.09 3.95
CA LYS A 60 3.88 2.92 4.17
C LYS A 60 3.22 4.28 4.10
N THR A 61 2.55 4.55 2.99
CA THR A 61 2.01 5.87 2.65
C THR A 61 0.50 5.92 2.81
N PHE A 62 0.00 7.07 3.23
CA PHE A 62 -1.42 7.32 3.47
C PHE A 62 -1.87 8.62 2.84
N ALA A 63 -3.03 8.59 2.18
CA ALA A 63 -3.82 9.77 1.89
C ALA A 63 -4.83 9.98 3.02
N ILE A 64 -4.86 11.18 3.58
CA ILE A 64 -5.61 11.52 4.80
C ILE A 64 -6.47 12.74 4.53
N ALA A 65 -7.73 12.69 4.95
CA ALA A 65 -8.67 13.81 4.96
C ALA A 65 -9.41 13.86 6.30
N ASN A 66 -9.55 15.04 6.89
CA ASN A 66 -10.28 15.24 8.14
C ASN A 66 -9.87 14.26 9.28
N ARG A 67 -8.57 13.98 9.40
CA ARG A 67 -7.99 12.99 10.33
C ARG A 67 -8.37 11.53 10.05
N GLU A 68 -9.06 11.26 8.97
CA GLU A 68 -9.37 9.90 8.51
C GLU A 68 -8.32 9.42 7.50
N TYR A 69 -7.85 8.18 7.67
CA TYR A 69 -7.00 7.51 6.70
C TYR A 69 -7.87 6.94 5.59
N CYS A 70 -7.77 7.54 4.40
CA CYS A 70 -8.68 7.28 3.29
C CYS A 70 -8.12 6.29 2.27
N ALA A 71 -6.80 6.23 2.13
CA ALA A 71 -6.11 5.27 1.27
C ALA A 71 -4.73 4.95 1.84
N HIS A 72 -4.25 3.77 1.50
CA HIS A 72 -2.97 3.24 1.96
C HIS A 72 -2.26 2.49 0.84
N CYS A 73 -0.93 2.62 0.81
CA CYS A 73 -0.04 1.70 0.13
C CYS A 73 1.08 1.28 1.08
N GLY A 74 1.18 -0.03 1.30
CA GLY A 74 2.37 -0.65 1.86
C GLY A 74 3.37 -0.97 0.76
N LEU A 75 4.65 -0.81 1.04
CA LEU A 75 5.70 -1.22 0.13
C LEU A 75 6.85 -1.82 0.93
N TRP A 76 7.36 -2.95 0.47
CA TRP A 76 8.45 -3.69 1.08
C TRP A 76 9.70 -3.52 0.25
N TYR A 77 10.74 -3.04 0.87
CA TYR A 77 12.04 -2.86 0.25
C TYR A 77 13.13 -2.84 1.31
N THR A 78 14.21 -3.56 1.06
CA THR A 78 15.38 -3.59 1.94
C THR A 78 16.64 -3.18 1.18
N THR A 79 17.02 -3.99 0.21
CA THR A 79 18.21 -3.80 -0.64
C THR A 79 17.93 -4.37 -2.01
N GLY A 80 18.81 -4.08 -2.96
CA GLY A 80 18.70 -4.57 -4.33
C GLY A 80 17.87 -3.67 -5.24
N ASP A 81 17.31 -4.23 -6.31
CA ASP A 81 16.68 -3.45 -7.37
C ASP A 81 15.15 -3.43 -7.30
N THR A 82 14.54 -4.32 -6.53
CA THR A 82 13.09 -4.56 -6.58
C THR A 82 12.39 -4.27 -5.26
N ALA A 83 11.37 -3.43 -5.32
CA ALA A 83 10.41 -3.20 -4.24
C ALA A 83 9.11 -3.97 -4.49
N TYR A 84 8.41 -4.41 -3.44
CA TYR A 84 7.15 -5.14 -3.52
C TYR A 84 6.01 -4.32 -2.92
N VAL A 85 4.96 -4.10 -3.72
CA VAL A 85 3.78 -3.31 -3.35
C VAL A 85 2.73 -4.22 -2.74
N GLU A 86 2.47 -4.07 -1.43
CA GLU A 86 1.49 -4.84 -0.65
C GLU A 86 1.29 -4.22 0.74
N PRO A 87 0.06 -4.01 1.22
CA PRO A 87 -1.20 -3.97 0.49
C PRO A 87 -1.48 -2.59 -0.12
N VAL A 88 -2.48 -2.49 -1.01
CA VAL A 88 -3.06 -1.22 -1.47
C VAL A 88 -4.54 -1.22 -1.16
N ALA A 89 -5.00 -0.22 -0.43
CA ALA A 89 -6.37 -0.13 0.02
C ALA A 89 -6.91 1.30 -0.11
N THR A 90 -8.19 1.45 -0.46
CA THR A 90 -8.91 2.73 -0.42
C THR A 90 -10.29 2.48 0.17
N VAL A 91 -10.63 3.20 1.23
CA VAL A 91 -11.95 3.07 1.84
C VAL A 91 -13.06 3.45 0.85
N PRO A 92 -14.21 2.77 0.88
CA PRO A 92 -15.25 2.89 -0.16
C PRO A 92 -15.66 4.33 -0.48
N GLU A 93 -15.86 5.17 0.53
CA GLU A 93 -16.35 6.54 0.40
C GLU A 93 -15.36 7.50 -0.28
N HIS A 94 -14.09 7.07 -0.38
CA HIS A 94 -13.01 7.86 -0.97
C HIS A 94 -12.48 7.28 -2.29
N ARG A 95 -13.13 6.24 -2.83
CA ARG A 95 -12.78 5.64 -4.12
C ARG A 95 -13.05 6.57 -5.30
N LYS A 96 -12.45 6.25 -6.45
CA LYS A 96 -12.59 7.00 -7.72
C LYS A 96 -12.12 8.47 -7.67
N ARG A 97 -11.26 8.80 -6.70
CA ARG A 97 -10.65 10.12 -6.51
C ARG A 97 -9.16 10.16 -6.83
N GLY A 98 -8.60 9.08 -7.38
CA GLY A 98 -7.16 9.00 -7.70
C GLY A 98 -6.25 8.69 -6.51
N LEU A 99 -6.78 8.44 -5.30
CA LEU A 99 -5.99 8.25 -4.09
C LEU A 99 -5.12 7.00 -4.14
N ALA A 100 -5.64 5.88 -4.67
CA ALA A 100 -4.85 4.64 -4.80
C ALA A 100 -3.60 4.87 -5.67
N LYS A 101 -3.73 5.56 -6.81
CA LYS A 101 -2.59 5.96 -7.63
C LYS A 101 -1.61 6.82 -6.85
N ALA A 102 -2.10 7.80 -6.11
CA ALA A 102 -1.27 8.72 -5.35
C ALA A 102 -0.44 8.01 -4.29
N VAL A 103 -1.05 7.14 -3.46
CA VAL A 103 -0.32 6.40 -2.42
C VAL A 103 0.69 5.42 -3.01
N VAL A 104 0.37 4.73 -4.12
CA VAL A 104 1.32 3.84 -4.81
C VAL A 104 2.50 4.64 -5.38
N TYR A 105 2.25 5.76 -6.04
CA TYR A 105 3.32 6.57 -6.63
C TYR A 105 4.23 7.18 -5.57
N GLU A 106 3.66 7.65 -4.46
CA GLU A 106 4.45 8.16 -3.34
C GLU A 106 5.33 7.06 -2.73
N ALA A 107 4.78 5.88 -2.46
CA ALA A 107 5.54 4.75 -1.93
C ALA A 107 6.67 4.32 -2.88
N CYS A 108 6.38 4.22 -4.18
CA CYS A 108 7.40 3.89 -5.19
C CYS A 108 8.48 4.97 -5.31
N SER A 109 8.12 6.25 -5.23
CA SER A 109 9.10 7.36 -5.24
C SER A 109 10.03 7.29 -4.03
N ARG A 110 9.50 6.98 -2.86
CA ARG A 110 10.30 6.78 -1.63
C ARG A 110 11.23 5.59 -1.74
N ALA A 111 10.75 4.46 -2.24
CA ALA A 111 11.58 3.28 -2.49
C ALA A 111 12.68 3.57 -3.51
N HIS A 112 12.37 4.32 -4.57
CA HIS A 112 13.37 4.74 -5.56
C HIS A 112 14.46 5.61 -4.94
N ALA A 113 14.10 6.54 -4.06
CA ALA A 113 15.08 7.36 -3.33
C ALA A 113 15.99 6.52 -2.42
N LEU A 114 15.56 5.34 -1.99
CA LEU A 114 16.35 4.37 -1.23
C LEU A 114 17.16 3.40 -2.11
N GLY A 115 17.02 3.47 -3.44
CA GLY A 115 17.80 2.68 -4.40
C GLY A 115 17.02 1.64 -5.21
N ALA A 116 15.73 1.47 -4.97
CA ALA A 116 14.91 0.57 -5.80
C ALA A 116 14.82 1.09 -7.25
N LYS A 117 14.99 0.19 -8.22
CA LYS A 117 14.91 0.52 -9.65
C LYS A 117 13.56 0.14 -10.26
N ARG A 118 12.86 -0.80 -9.64
CA ARG A 118 11.55 -1.28 -10.08
C ARG A 118 10.67 -1.61 -8.88
N ALA A 119 9.36 -1.57 -9.11
CA ALA A 119 8.37 -2.07 -8.19
C ALA A 119 7.56 -3.18 -8.85
N ILE A 120 7.22 -4.21 -8.10
CA ILE A 120 6.34 -5.29 -8.53
C ILE A 120 5.10 -5.34 -7.65
N VAL A 121 4.02 -5.90 -8.19
CA VAL A 121 2.77 -6.19 -7.47
C VAL A 121 2.23 -7.52 -7.95
N LEU A 122 1.73 -8.34 -7.06
CA LEU A 122 1.01 -9.56 -7.40
C LEU A 122 -0.49 -9.24 -7.48
N SER A 123 -1.00 -9.04 -8.70
CA SER A 123 -2.40 -8.68 -8.90
C SER A 123 -2.76 -8.77 -10.39
N ASP A 124 -3.96 -9.21 -10.68
CA ASP A 124 -4.60 -9.21 -12.00
C ASP A 124 -5.50 -7.98 -12.24
N GLN A 125 -5.60 -7.09 -11.26
CA GLN A 125 -6.48 -5.92 -11.36
C GLN A 125 -6.03 -4.94 -12.44
N ALA A 126 -6.92 -4.58 -13.35
CA ALA A 126 -6.68 -3.60 -14.41
C ALA A 126 -6.28 -2.21 -13.89
N PHE A 127 -6.47 -1.93 -12.61
CA PHE A 127 -6.00 -0.72 -11.95
C PHE A 127 -4.49 -0.54 -12.14
N TYR A 128 -3.69 -1.57 -11.93
CA TYR A 128 -2.23 -1.48 -12.01
C TYR A 128 -1.75 -1.16 -13.43
N SER A 129 -2.36 -1.77 -14.45
CA SER A 129 -2.06 -1.44 -15.85
C SER A 129 -2.36 0.04 -16.16
N ARG A 130 -3.47 0.56 -15.65
CA ARG A 130 -3.85 1.98 -15.85
C ARG A 130 -2.91 2.98 -15.17
N ILE A 131 -2.21 2.57 -14.12
CA ILE A 131 -1.21 3.42 -13.46
C ILE A 131 0.23 3.12 -13.89
N GLY A 132 0.43 2.34 -14.97
CA GLY A 132 1.72 2.18 -15.62
C GLY A 132 2.50 0.92 -15.25
N PHE A 133 1.91 -0.04 -14.50
CA PHE A 133 2.50 -1.36 -14.36
C PHE A 133 2.27 -2.18 -15.62
N THR A 134 3.24 -3.01 -15.97
CA THR A 134 3.16 -3.91 -17.12
C THR A 134 3.28 -5.36 -16.62
N LEU A 135 2.52 -6.27 -17.26
CA LEU A 135 2.63 -7.69 -16.97
C LEU A 135 4.07 -8.16 -17.26
N SER A 136 4.71 -8.79 -16.29
CA SER A 136 6.07 -9.31 -16.44
C SER A 136 6.16 -10.83 -16.34
N SER A 137 5.28 -11.45 -15.56
CA SER A 137 5.21 -12.90 -15.36
C SER A 137 3.86 -13.30 -14.77
N GLU A 138 3.55 -14.58 -14.91
CA GLU A 138 2.43 -15.22 -14.20
C GLU A 138 2.98 -15.99 -13.02
N VAL A 139 2.22 -16.05 -11.93
CA VAL A 139 2.50 -16.85 -10.74
C VAL A 139 1.34 -17.79 -10.48
N TYR A 140 1.63 -18.94 -9.90
CA TYR A 140 0.64 -19.95 -9.58
C TYR A 140 0.64 -20.18 -8.08
N ASP A 141 -0.55 -20.26 -7.51
CA ASP A 141 -0.74 -20.65 -6.12
C ASP A 141 -0.76 -22.17 -6.01
N TRP A 142 -0.14 -22.67 -4.95
CA TRP A 142 -0.15 -24.09 -4.60
C TRP A 142 -1.09 -24.30 -3.43
N GLU A 143 -2.12 -25.09 -3.63
CA GLU A 143 -3.02 -25.53 -2.57
C GLU A 143 -2.67 -26.94 -2.13
N HIS A 144 -2.73 -27.18 -0.81
CA HIS A 144 -2.59 -28.52 -0.27
C HIS A 144 -3.85 -29.31 -0.63
N ALA A 145 -3.71 -30.35 -1.44
CA ALA A 145 -4.83 -31.27 -1.69
C ALA A 145 -5.17 -31.97 -0.37
N ASN A 146 -6.35 -31.71 0.17
CA ASN A 146 -6.88 -32.52 1.26
C ASN A 146 -6.96 -33.97 0.78
N SER A 147 -6.15 -34.83 1.36
CA SER A 147 -6.30 -36.28 1.19
C SER A 147 -7.55 -36.67 1.99
N ASP A 148 -8.62 -37.03 1.29
CA ASP A 148 -9.78 -37.70 1.90
C ASP A 148 -9.38 -39.02 2.58
#